data_af90067d2aa34f018eb523333efaf866
#
_entry.id   af90067d2aa34f018eb523333efaf866
#
_cell.length_a   1.000
_cell.length_b   1.000
_cell.length_c   1.000
_cell.angle_alpha   90.00
_cell.angle_beta   90.00
_cell.angle_gamma   90.00
#
_symmetry.space_group_name_H-M   'P 1'
#
loop_
_entity.id
_entity.type
_entity.pdbx_description
1 polymer ?
#
loop_
_entity_poly.entity_id
_entity_poly.type
_entity_poly.pdbx_seq_one_letter_code
_entity_poly.pdbx_strand_id
1 'polypeptide(L)'
;KKAAAAALACALAAVSMTACGSDKGGNGSKEQASGELTMAWWGNQVRNERTQQVLDKYKEEEGTTVKGQFFQWDDYWSKMATSAAGKKMPDIIQMDMSYLQQYVDKNQLLDLTPYIEDGTLDMSNLSEDAVNMGKVGDKIYGVAAGSSASCMFYNKTLLDELGITIKDNMTLDEFIEISKQVYEKTGYRANLIHYGMYMEVYARANDIQVVDKLGGKSADDYVDYFKISEDGVKEGWHISPSQAADTASVEEDPMVYGSNPDNMTWCTINGSAMLTAYQTAAPEGTDIAITTIPSTDPKKSNYVKPSMYYCVSADSKNTDEAVKVLNYFTNSSEAYKILLAERGIPVSTKIAEEIMPLISQEDQENAAFITEVITPNSSALPPLAPEGTSEAQDLLRKLEEKVKYGEYTSQQAAEEYFNSANEIYAGHQ
;
A
#
# COMPACT_ATOMS: atom_id res chain seq x y z
N LYS A 1 57.02 -23.77 -6.88
CA LYS A 1 57.20 -25.17 -6.48
C LYS A 1 55.81 -25.78 -6.24
N LYS A 2 55.36 -26.62 -7.21
CA LYS A 2 54.73 -27.91 -7.16
C LYS A 2 53.52 -28.01 -6.20
N ALA A 3 52.26 -28.10 -6.67
CA ALA A 3 51.59 -29.26 -7.24
C ALA A 3 51.28 -30.36 -6.20
N ALA A 4 49.97 -30.60 -6.01
CA ALA A 4 49.43 -31.95 -5.99
C ALA A 4 47.91 -31.91 -6.00
N ALA A 5 47.36 -32.50 -7.04
CA ALA A 5 45.97 -32.90 -7.19
C ALA A 5 45.75 -34.24 -6.48
N ALA A 6 44.54 -34.45 -5.97
CA ALA A 6 44.06 -35.82 -5.73
C ALA A 6 42.55 -35.84 -5.93
N ALA A 7 42.16 -36.48 -7.01
CA ALA A 7 40.82 -36.96 -7.30
C ALA A 7 40.49 -38.22 -6.47
N LEU A 8 39.26 -38.38 -6.03
CA LEU A 8 38.74 -39.71 -5.70
C LEU A 8 37.30 -39.81 -6.20
N ALA A 9 37.12 -40.89 -6.95
CA ALA A 9 35.94 -41.23 -7.73
C ALA A 9 34.96 -42.13 -6.95
N CYS A 10 33.70 -42.05 -7.38
CA CYS A 10 32.67 -43.10 -7.51
C CYS A 10 32.51 -44.21 -6.47
N ALA A 11 31.30 -44.32 -5.94
CA ALA A 11 30.68 -45.63 -5.78
C ALA A 11 29.16 -45.49 -5.98
N LEU A 12 28.69 -46.00 -7.12
CA LEU A 12 27.30 -46.38 -7.39
C LEU A 12 27.01 -47.67 -6.61
N ALA A 13 25.85 -47.73 -5.94
CA ALA A 13 25.22 -48.98 -5.58
C ALA A 13 23.74 -48.92 -5.91
N ALA A 14 23.37 -49.52 -7.00
CA ALA A 14 22.01 -49.88 -7.36
C ALA A 14 21.56 -51.11 -6.58
N VAL A 15 20.37 -51.09 -6.01
CA VAL A 15 19.66 -52.32 -5.61
C VAL A 15 18.28 -52.27 -6.22
N SER A 16 18.03 -53.30 -7.00
CA SER A 16 16.84 -53.55 -7.81
C SER A 16 15.72 -54.22 -7.01
N MET A 17 14.53 -53.82 -7.36
CA MET A 17 13.24 -54.54 -7.49
C MET A 17 13.00 -55.84 -6.73
N THR A 18 11.84 -55.92 -6.12
CA THR A 18 10.92 -57.04 -6.36
C THR A 18 9.46 -56.59 -6.26
N ALA A 19 8.68 -57.04 -7.20
CA ALA A 19 7.31 -56.71 -7.47
C ALA A 19 6.33 -57.72 -6.81
N CYS A 20 5.06 -57.33 -6.85
CA CYS A 20 3.82 -58.14 -6.87
C CYS A 20 3.07 -58.37 -5.56
N GLY A 21 1.84 -57.88 -5.60
CA GLY A 21 0.73 -58.39 -4.80
C GLY A 21 -0.48 -57.45 -4.87
N SER A 22 -1.37 -57.71 -5.81
CA SER A 22 -2.70 -57.09 -5.93
C SER A 22 -3.59 -57.40 -4.72
N ASP A 23 -4.34 -56.40 -4.19
CA ASP A 23 -5.81 -56.57 -4.15
C ASP A 23 -6.56 -55.26 -3.86
N LYS A 24 -7.79 -55.24 -4.32
CA LYS A 24 -8.77 -54.15 -4.43
C LYS A 24 -9.28 -53.64 -3.10
N GLY A 25 -9.54 -52.34 -3.02
CA GLY A 25 -10.40 -51.77 -2.02
C GLY A 25 -10.38 -50.25 -2.10
N GLY A 26 -11.31 -49.65 -2.86
CA GLY A 26 -11.42 -48.21 -2.98
C GLY A 26 -11.81 -47.55 -1.69
N ASN A 27 -11.10 -46.51 -1.35
CA ASN A 27 -11.59 -45.36 -0.62
C ASN A 27 -10.70 -44.18 -1.03
N GLY A 28 -11.26 -43.28 -1.80
CA GLY A 28 -10.56 -42.08 -2.25
C GLY A 28 -10.36 -41.11 -1.09
N SER A 29 -9.39 -41.36 -0.25
CA SER A 29 -8.78 -40.31 0.56
C SER A 29 -7.92 -39.49 -0.40
N LYS A 30 -8.34 -38.28 -0.71
CA LYS A 30 -7.45 -37.26 -1.26
C LYS A 30 -6.22 -37.26 -0.35
N GLU A 31 -5.07 -37.64 -0.87
CA GLU A 31 -3.80 -37.36 -0.22
C GLU A 31 -3.75 -35.87 0.02
N GLN A 32 -3.88 -35.49 1.26
CA GLN A 32 -3.64 -34.14 1.75
C GLN A 32 -2.13 -33.93 1.53
N ALA A 33 -1.79 -33.19 0.49
CA ALA A 33 -0.43 -32.74 0.28
C ALA A 33 -0.08 -31.83 1.47
N SER A 34 0.55 -32.41 2.49
CA SER A 34 1.08 -31.71 3.65
C SER A 34 2.33 -30.92 3.22
N GLY A 35 2.14 -29.96 2.32
CA GLY A 35 3.15 -28.98 1.93
C GLY A 35 3.07 -27.79 2.85
N GLU A 36 4.19 -27.40 3.39
CA GLU A 36 4.33 -26.16 4.14
C GLU A 36 4.02 -24.97 3.21
N LEU A 37 3.05 -24.13 3.60
CA LEU A 37 2.71 -22.91 2.87
C LEU A 37 3.73 -21.80 3.13
N THR A 38 3.78 -20.85 2.21
CA THR A 38 4.58 -19.64 2.34
C THR A 38 3.71 -18.40 2.18
N MET A 39 3.96 -17.38 2.99
CA MET A 39 3.30 -16.08 2.88
C MET A 39 4.33 -14.96 2.84
N ALA A 40 4.22 -14.04 1.90
CA ALA A 40 5.10 -12.89 1.80
C ALA A 40 4.33 -11.57 1.98
N TRP A 41 4.98 -10.60 2.66
CA TRP A 41 4.43 -9.26 2.86
C TRP A 41 5.53 -8.21 2.98
N TRP A 42 5.16 -6.94 2.76
CA TRP A 42 5.98 -5.80 3.13
C TRP A 42 5.45 -5.17 4.41
N GLY A 43 6.31 -4.53 5.17
CA GLY A 43 5.88 -3.80 6.36
C GLY A 43 7.01 -3.48 7.33
N ASN A 44 6.63 -2.80 8.40
CA ASN A 44 7.49 -2.47 9.52
C ASN A 44 7.58 -3.64 10.53
N GLN A 45 8.34 -3.43 11.59
CA GLN A 45 8.56 -4.44 12.63
C GLN A 45 7.26 -4.89 13.30
N VAL A 46 6.34 -3.96 13.59
CA VAL A 46 5.05 -4.28 14.23
C VAL A 46 4.22 -5.21 13.33
N ARG A 47 4.14 -4.92 12.03
CA ARG A 47 3.48 -5.79 11.05
C ARG A 47 4.09 -7.17 11.02
N ASN A 48 5.43 -7.24 11.02
CA ASN A 48 6.15 -8.51 10.95
C ASN A 48 5.84 -9.39 12.17
N GLU A 49 5.91 -8.81 13.36
CA GLU A 49 5.63 -9.52 14.62
C GLU A 49 4.17 -10.00 14.70
N ARG A 50 3.20 -9.11 14.42
CA ARG A 50 1.78 -9.45 14.47
C ARG A 50 1.41 -10.50 13.42
N THR A 51 1.93 -10.37 12.20
CA THR A 51 1.67 -11.36 11.14
C THR A 51 2.21 -12.72 11.54
N GLN A 52 3.44 -12.79 12.06
CA GLN A 52 4.02 -14.05 12.53
C GLN A 52 3.19 -14.67 13.66
N GLN A 53 2.74 -13.88 14.63
CA GLN A 53 1.87 -14.35 15.71
C GLN A 53 0.55 -14.94 15.19
N VAL A 54 -0.05 -14.32 14.16
CA VAL A 54 -1.26 -14.88 13.52
C VAL A 54 -0.97 -16.19 12.82
N LEU A 55 0.16 -16.29 12.11
CA LEU A 55 0.56 -17.57 11.46
C LEU A 55 0.82 -18.67 12.48
N ASP A 56 1.43 -18.34 13.60
CA ASP A 56 1.67 -19.29 14.70
C ASP A 56 0.33 -19.71 15.34
N LYS A 57 -0.61 -18.78 15.50
CA LYS A 57 -1.96 -19.05 16.01
C LYS A 57 -2.76 -19.94 15.05
N TYR A 58 -2.69 -19.66 13.74
CA TYR A 58 -3.30 -20.50 12.71
C TYR A 58 -2.77 -21.94 12.78
N LYS A 59 -1.46 -22.10 12.96
CA LYS A 59 -0.84 -23.41 13.14
C LYS A 59 -1.34 -24.15 14.38
N GLU A 60 -1.54 -23.43 15.49
CA GLU A 60 -2.09 -24.03 16.72
C GLU A 60 -3.52 -24.51 16.53
N GLU A 61 -4.35 -23.76 15.81
CA GLU A 61 -5.78 -24.03 15.64
C GLU A 61 -6.06 -25.01 14.49
N GLU A 62 -5.39 -24.86 13.35
CA GLU A 62 -5.67 -25.59 12.12
C GLU A 62 -4.60 -26.63 11.76
N GLY A 63 -3.46 -26.65 12.45
CA GLY A 63 -2.39 -27.61 12.28
C GLY A 63 -1.48 -27.36 11.07
N THR A 64 -1.76 -26.35 10.23
CA THR A 64 -0.98 -26.04 9.03
C THR A 64 0.12 -25.03 9.33
N THR A 65 1.33 -25.32 8.90
CA THR A 65 2.47 -24.40 9.01
C THR A 65 2.53 -23.47 7.80
N VAL A 66 2.57 -22.16 8.06
CA VAL A 66 2.81 -21.14 7.04
C VAL A 66 4.11 -20.40 7.36
N LYS A 67 5.08 -20.44 6.46
CA LYS A 67 6.35 -19.71 6.61
C LYS A 67 6.21 -18.27 6.16
N GLY A 68 6.48 -17.34 7.06
CA GLY A 68 6.50 -15.89 6.77
C GLY A 68 7.79 -15.45 6.06
N GLN A 69 7.64 -14.54 5.11
CA GLN A 69 8.74 -13.82 4.45
C GLN A 69 8.36 -12.33 4.42
N PHE A 70 9.19 -11.48 5.01
CA PHE A 70 8.91 -10.04 5.05
C PHE A 70 10.06 -9.23 4.48
N PHE A 71 9.72 -8.10 3.89
CA PHE A 71 10.64 -7.24 3.16
C PHE A 71 10.27 -5.76 3.37
N GLN A 72 11.20 -4.86 3.08
CA GLN A 72 10.88 -3.46 2.83
C GLN A 72 10.17 -3.32 1.49
N TRP A 73 9.51 -2.19 1.24
CA TRP A 73 8.65 -1.98 0.07
C TRP A 73 9.35 -2.28 -1.26
N ASP A 74 10.50 -1.65 -1.53
CA ASP A 74 11.19 -1.80 -2.82
C ASP A 74 11.76 -3.21 -3.02
N ASP A 75 12.31 -3.81 -1.95
CA ASP A 75 12.81 -5.18 -1.96
C ASP A 75 11.70 -6.20 -2.20
N TYR A 76 10.50 -5.93 -1.64
CA TYR A 76 9.33 -6.78 -1.82
C TYR A 76 8.96 -6.91 -3.30
N TRP A 77 8.79 -5.80 -4.02
CA TRP A 77 8.39 -5.82 -5.42
C TRP A 77 9.48 -6.41 -6.32
N SER A 78 10.74 -6.11 -6.06
CA SER A 78 11.88 -6.74 -6.74
C SER A 78 11.89 -8.27 -6.54
N LYS A 79 11.60 -8.73 -5.32
CA LYS A 79 11.50 -10.14 -4.98
C LYS A 79 10.31 -10.81 -5.65
N MET A 80 9.14 -10.18 -5.62
CA MET A 80 7.92 -10.72 -6.24
C MET A 80 8.09 -10.84 -7.76
N ALA A 81 8.62 -9.82 -8.44
CA ALA A 81 8.90 -9.87 -9.88
C ALA A 81 9.84 -11.03 -10.24
N THR A 82 10.94 -11.21 -9.49
CA THR A 82 11.88 -12.32 -9.71
C THR A 82 11.22 -13.68 -9.49
N SER A 83 10.41 -13.80 -8.42
CA SER A 83 9.73 -15.04 -8.08
C SER A 83 8.67 -15.41 -9.11
N ALA A 84 7.91 -14.43 -9.60
CA ALA A 84 6.91 -14.59 -10.64
C ALA A 84 7.54 -15.04 -11.97
N ALA A 85 8.64 -14.43 -12.39
CA ALA A 85 9.39 -14.85 -13.58
C ALA A 85 9.90 -16.29 -13.47
N GLY A 86 10.27 -16.72 -12.26
CA GLY A 86 10.71 -18.08 -11.97
C GLY A 86 9.59 -19.10 -11.71
N LYS A 87 8.31 -18.70 -11.73
CA LYS A 87 7.15 -19.52 -11.33
C LYS A 87 7.34 -20.14 -9.94
N LYS A 88 7.77 -19.32 -8.99
CA LYS A 88 8.08 -19.68 -7.60
C LYS A 88 7.61 -18.62 -6.63
N MET A 89 6.46 -18.03 -6.91
CA MET A 89 5.84 -17.07 -6.00
C MET A 89 5.48 -17.77 -4.68
N PRO A 90 5.52 -17.07 -3.54
CA PRO A 90 4.91 -17.54 -2.32
C PRO A 90 3.44 -17.91 -2.54
N ASP A 91 2.91 -18.87 -1.77
CA ASP A 91 1.51 -19.30 -1.91
C ASP A 91 0.53 -18.15 -1.65
N ILE A 92 0.84 -17.34 -0.64
CA ILE A 92 0.05 -16.17 -0.24
C ILE A 92 0.93 -14.94 -0.34
N ILE A 93 0.40 -13.87 -0.91
CA ILE A 93 1.10 -12.60 -1.07
C ILE A 93 0.22 -11.43 -0.63
N GLN A 94 0.85 -10.46 0.01
CA GLN A 94 0.26 -9.15 0.20
C GLN A 94 0.35 -8.37 -1.11
N MET A 95 -0.72 -7.70 -1.53
CA MET A 95 -0.80 -7.03 -2.83
C MET A 95 -1.23 -5.57 -2.65
N ASP A 96 -0.64 -4.68 -3.42
CA ASP A 96 -1.06 -3.28 -3.51
C ASP A 96 -1.98 -3.05 -4.71
N MET A 97 -2.87 -2.07 -4.59
CA MET A 97 -3.82 -1.72 -5.65
C MET A 97 -3.12 -1.33 -6.97
N SER A 98 -1.94 -0.72 -6.87
CA SER A 98 -1.15 -0.29 -8.04
C SER A 98 -0.60 -1.45 -8.88
N TYR A 99 -0.51 -2.65 -8.30
CA TYR A 99 0.06 -3.82 -8.95
C TYR A 99 -0.98 -4.91 -9.28
N LEU A 100 -2.19 -4.84 -8.67
CA LEU A 100 -3.18 -5.91 -8.78
C LEU A 100 -3.52 -6.26 -10.23
N GLN A 101 -3.82 -5.25 -11.06
CA GLN A 101 -4.15 -5.45 -12.49
C GLN A 101 -3.02 -6.16 -13.23
N GLN A 102 -1.79 -5.69 -13.09
CA GLN A 102 -0.62 -6.26 -13.76
C GLN A 102 -0.41 -7.74 -13.44
N TYR A 103 -0.61 -8.13 -12.15
CA TYR A 103 -0.45 -9.53 -11.75
C TYR A 103 -1.59 -10.40 -12.26
N VAL A 104 -2.81 -9.87 -12.36
CA VAL A 104 -3.95 -10.57 -12.97
C VAL A 104 -3.74 -10.77 -14.47
N ASP A 105 -3.34 -9.74 -15.22
CA ASP A 105 -3.10 -9.81 -16.65
C ASP A 105 -2.00 -10.83 -17.01
N LYS A 106 -1.02 -10.99 -16.13
CA LYS A 106 0.05 -12.00 -16.27
C LYS A 106 -0.34 -13.39 -15.75
N ASN A 107 -1.61 -13.60 -15.34
CA ASN A 107 -2.11 -14.85 -14.77
C ASN A 107 -1.29 -15.35 -13.58
N GLN A 108 -0.86 -14.45 -12.71
CA GLN A 108 -0.02 -14.74 -11.54
C GLN A 108 -0.83 -14.90 -10.26
N LEU A 109 -2.12 -14.53 -10.27
CA LEU A 109 -3.03 -14.65 -9.13
C LEU A 109 -4.12 -15.68 -9.38
N LEU A 110 -4.53 -16.33 -8.31
CA LEU A 110 -5.64 -17.29 -8.30
C LEU A 110 -6.97 -16.52 -8.34
N ASP A 111 -7.90 -16.96 -9.18
CA ASP A 111 -9.30 -16.56 -9.14
C ASP A 111 -9.96 -17.10 -7.86
N LEU A 112 -10.37 -16.21 -6.96
CA LEU A 112 -10.98 -16.55 -5.68
C LEU A 112 -12.50 -16.74 -5.78
N THR A 113 -13.11 -16.39 -6.93
CA THR A 113 -14.59 -16.45 -7.12
C THR A 113 -15.17 -17.83 -6.79
N PRO A 114 -14.59 -18.97 -7.25
CA PRO A 114 -15.12 -20.28 -6.92
C PRO A 114 -15.11 -20.61 -5.43
N TYR A 115 -14.11 -20.12 -4.69
CA TYR A 115 -13.97 -20.33 -3.24
C TYR A 115 -14.93 -19.45 -2.42
N ILE A 116 -15.37 -18.33 -3.00
CA ILE A 116 -16.44 -17.50 -2.41
C ILE A 116 -17.78 -18.20 -2.64
N GLU A 117 -18.02 -18.73 -3.84
CA GLU A 117 -19.26 -19.42 -4.20
C GLU A 117 -19.48 -20.70 -3.39
N ASP A 118 -18.42 -21.45 -3.08
CA ASP A 118 -18.53 -22.68 -2.28
C ASP A 118 -18.43 -22.45 -0.76
N GLY A 119 -18.18 -21.19 -0.33
CA GLY A 119 -18.11 -20.79 1.07
C GLY A 119 -16.77 -21.08 1.78
N THR A 120 -15.75 -21.55 1.07
CA THR A 120 -14.38 -21.73 1.62
C THR A 120 -13.79 -20.37 2.03
N LEU A 121 -14.08 -19.33 1.26
CA LEU A 121 -13.78 -17.94 1.57
C LEU A 121 -15.09 -17.21 1.87
N ASP A 122 -15.35 -16.98 3.16
CA ASP A 122 -16.59 -16.32 3.61
C ASP A 122 -16.47 -14.79 3.48
N MET A 123 -17.27 -14.21 2.58
CA MET A 123 -17.35 -12.77 2.34
C MET A 123 -18.68 -12.17 2.88
N SER A 124 -19.47 -12.94 3.64
CA SER A 124 -20.82 -12.54 4.07
C SER A 124 -20.85 -11.34 5.02
N ASN A 125 -19.74 -11.09 5.73
CA ASN A 125 -19.58 -9.96 6.65
C ASN A 125 -18.93 -8.73 6.00
N LEU A 126 -18.71 -8.74 4.67
CA LEU A 126 -18.17 -7.63 3.91
C LEU A 126 -19.31 -6.93 3.14
N SER A 127 -19.22 -5.60 3.03
CA SER A 127 -20.11 -4.87 2.11
C SER A 127 -19.81 -5.24 0.65
N GLU A 128 -20.77 -5.02 -0.24
CA GLU A 128 -20.57 -5.24 -1.67
C GLU A 128 -19.39 -4.41 -2.20
N ASP A 129 -19.24 -3.17 -1.75
CA ASP A 129 -18.12 -2.32 -2.11
C ASP A 129 -16.78 -2.92 -1.65
N ALA A 130 -16.70 -3.46 -0.43
CA ALA A 130 -15.50 -4.10 0.08
C ALA A 130 -15.12 -5.38 -0.70
N VAL A 131 -16.11 -6.18 -1.11
CA VAL A 131 -15.89 -7.34 -1.99
C VAL A 131 -15.38 -6.89 -3.36
N ASN A 132 -15.98 -5.85 -3.93
CA ASN A 132 -15.62 -5.31 -5.23
C ASN A 132 -14.23 -4.65 -5.27
N MET A 133 -13.63 -4.29 -4.13
CA MET A 133 -12.25 -3.77 -4.09
C MET A 133 -11.23 -4.74 -4.72
N GLY A 134 -11.43 -6.07 -4.56
CA GLY A 134 -10.53 -7.09 -5.11
C GLY A 134 -10.91 -7.60 -6.50
N LYS A 135 -11.86 -6.94 -7.17
CA LYS A 135 -12.42 -7.38 -8.44
C LYS A 135 -11.60 -6.88 -9.63
N VAL A 136 -11.33 -7.78 -10.58
CA VAL A 136 -10.76 -7.48 -11.89
C VAL A 136 -11.63 -8.16 -12.95
N GLY A 137 -12.25 -7.38 -13.82
CA GLY A 137 -13.30 -7.89 -14.69
C GLY A 137 -14.48 -8.43 -13.87
N ASP A 138 -14.85 -9.69 -14.08
CA ASP A 138 -15.95 -10.36 -13.37
C ASP A 138 -15.49 -11.27 -12.23
N LYS A 139 -14.19 -11.27 -11.90
CA LYS A 139 -13.57 -12.19 -10.96
C LYS A 139 -12.93 -11.47 -9.78
N ILE A 140 -12.84 -12.15 -8.64
CA ILE A 140 -12.17 -11.65 -7.44
C ILE A 140 -10.79 -12.28 -7.34
N TYR A 141 -9.75 -11.45 -7.20
CA TYR A 141 -8.35 -11.89 -7.10
C TYR A 141 -7.66 -11.53 -5.79
N GLY A 142 -8.31 -10.73 -4.97
CA GLY A 142 -7.78 -10.35 -3.67
C GLY A 142 -8.88 -10.00 -2.68
N VAL A 143 -8.59 -10.15 -1.40
CA VAL A 143 -9.44 -9.70 -0.30
C VAL A 143 -8.76 -8.50 0.34
N ALA A 144 -9.45 -7.38 0.42
CA ALA A 144 -8.93 -6.21 1.08
C ALA A 144 -8.67 -6.50 2.57
N ALA A 145 -7.46 -6.24 3.04
CA ALA A 145 -7.07 -6.46 4.44
C ALA A 145 -7.72 -5.43 5.37
N GLY A 146 -7.94 -4.22 4.85
CA GLY A 146 -8.57 -3.14 5.57
C GLY A 146 -8.94 -1.99 4.65
N SER A 147 -9.73 -1.04 5.17
CA SER A 147 -10.06 0.22 4.53
C SER A 147 -9.07 1.30 4.95
N SER A 148 -8.74 2.18 4.02
CA SER A 148 -7.86 3.33 4.21
C SER A 148 -8.29 4.47 3.28
N ALA A 149 -7.75 5.65 3.50
CA ALA A 149 -7.86 6.79 2.59
C ALA A 149 -6.52 7.51 2.51
N SER A 150 -6.26 8.20 1.42
CA SER A 150 -5.16 9.16 1.39
C SER A 150 -5.54 10.37 2.24
N CYS A 151 -4.61 10.85 3.07
CA CYS A 151 -4.86 11.91 4.04
C CYS A 151 -3.65 12.82 4.20
N MET A 152 -3.85 13.95 4.87
CA MET A 152 -2.79 14.80 5.37
C MET A 152 -2.71 14.66 6.89
N PHE A 153 -1.51 14.36 7.41
CA PHE A 153 -1.18 14.49 8.81
C PHE A 153 -0.59 15.86 9.07
N TYR A 154 -0.84 16.41 10.26
CA TYR A 154 -0.29 17.70 10.64
C TYR A 154 0.02 17.77 12.14
N ASN A 155 1.02 18.57 12.49
CA ASN A 155 1.39 18.84 13.87
C ASN A 155 0.37 19.81 14.49
N LYS A 156 -0.62 19.21 15.16
CA LYS A 156 -1.71 19.96 15.77
C LYS A 156 -1.23 20.86 16.90
N THR A 157 -0.29 20.37 17.74
CA THR A 157 0.30 21.16 18.83
C THR A 157 0.89 22.47 18.30
N LEU A 158 1.69 22.41 17.24
CA LEU A 158 2.28 23.58 16.61
C LEU A 158 1.21 24.56 16.12
N LEU A 159 0.19 24.05 15.43
CA LEU A 159 -0.84 24.92 14.85
C LEU A 159 -1.74 25.56 15.91
N ASP A 160 -2.05 24.83 16.98
CA ASP A 160 -2.78 25.38 18.14
C ASP A 160 -2.00 26.53 18.80
N GLU A 161 -0.67 26.39 18.98
CA GLU A 161 0.21 27.46 19.49
C GLU A 161 0.21 28.70 18.59
N LEU A 162 0.05 28.50 17.28
CA LEU A 162 -0.02 29.60 16.30
C LEU A 162 -1.42 30.20 16.16
N GLY A 163 -2.44 29.59 16.78
CA GLY A 163 -3.84 29.97 16.65
C GLY A 163 -4.41 29.66 15.24
N ILE A 164 -3.88 28.61 14.58
CA ILE A 164 -4.29 28.17 13.25
C ILE A 164 -5.16 26.93 13.37
N THR A 165 -6.35 26.96 12.80
CA THR A 165 -7.27 25.80 12.78
C THR A 165 -7.30 25.19 11.39
N ILE A 166 -7.07 23.88 11.33
CA ILE A 166 -7.24 23.06 10.12
C ILE A 166 -8.70 22.58 10.05
N LYS A 167 -9.25 22.58 8.86
CA LYS A 167 -10.58 22.01 8.58
C LYS A 167 -10.49 20.92 7.53
N ASP A 168 -11.41 19.97 7.60
CA ASP A 168 -11.56 19.00 6.54
C ASP A 168 -12.03 19.65 5.24
N ASN A 169 -11.68 19.00 4.12
CA ASN A 169 -12.04 19.45 2.77
C ASN A 169 -11.55 20.88 2.44
N MET A 170 -10.37 21.20 2.94
CA MET A 170 -9.68 22.47 2.68
C MET A 170 -9.32 22.60 1.19
N THR A 171 -9.47 23.78 0.64
CA THR A 171 -9.01 24.06 -0.74
C THR A 171 -7.47 24.17 -0.80
N LEU A 172 -6.92 24.01 -1.99
CA LEU A 172 -5.47 24.19 -2.20
C LEU A 172 -5.03 25.63 -1.86
N ASP A 173 -5.83 26.64 -2.21
CA ASP A 173 -5.52 28.04 -1.92
C ASP A 173 -5.47 28.31 -0.41
N GLU A 174 -6.43 27.77 0.35
CA GLU A 174 -6.43 27.85 1.82
C GLU A 174 -5.21 27.17 2.44
N PHE A 175 -4.82 26.02 1.92
CA PHE A 175 -3.61 25.32 2.35
C PHE A 175 -2.34 26.12 2.09
N ILE A 176 -2.20 26.72 0.90
CA ILE A 176 -1.05 27.54 0.54
C ILE A 176 -0.95 28.76 1.47
N GLU A 177 -2.08 29.41 1.76
CA GLU A 177 -2.12 30.57 2.66
C GLU A 177 -1.68 30.16 4.09
N ILE A 178 -2.18 29.03 4.61
CA ILE A 178 -1.77 28.50 5.90
C ILE A 178 -0.28 28.16 5.89
N SER A 179 0.22 27.51 4.84
CA SER A 179 1.62 27.13 4.72
C SER A 179 2.56 28.34 4.75
N LYS A 180 2.18 29.43 4.09
CA LYS A 180 2.91 30.71 4.13
C LYS A 180 2.91 31.29 5.55
N GLN A 181 1.75 31.31 6.23
CA GLN A 181 1.65 31.82 7.61
C GLN A 181 2.49 31.00 8.59
N VAL A 182 2.47 29.66 8.47
CA VAL A 182 3.30 28.80 9.31
C VAL A 182 4.78 29.06 9.05
N TYR A 183 5.17 29.11 7.78
CA TYR A 183 6.56 29.37 7.41
C TYR A 183 7.07 30.72 7.92
N GLU A 184 6.30 31.79 7.75
CA GLU A 184 6.66 33.14 8.22
C GLU A 184 6.85 33.20 9.75
N LYS A 185 6.03 32.46 10.52
CA LYS A 185 6.07 32.48 11.97
C LYS A 185 7.13 31.55 12.57
N THR A 186 7.46 30.43 11.91
CA THR A 186 8.22 29.34 12.52
C THR A 186 9.39 28.84 11.67
N GLY A 187 9.41 29.08 10.36
CA GLY A 187 10.33 28.46 9.42
C GLY A 187 9.93 27.04 9.01
N TYR A 188 8.88 26.44 9.58
CA TYR A 188 8.41 25.11 9.21
C TYR A 188 7.74 25.13 7.85
N ARG A 189 7.97 24.08 7.06
CA ARG A 189 7.49 23.98 5.68
C ARG A 189 6.37 22.95 5.55
N ALA A 190 5.65 23.00 4.46
CA ALA A 190 4.69 21.97 4.08
C ALA A 190 5.37 20.88 3.25
N ASN A 191 4.91 19.63 3.38
CA ASN A 191 5.29 18.50 2.54
C ASN A 191 4.04 17.90 1.86
N LEU A 192 3.50 18.62 0.87
CA LEU A 192 2.31 18.18 0.13
C LEU A 192 2.66 17.29 -1.06
N ILE A 193 3.71 17.63 -1.80
CA ILE A 193 4.16 16.85 -2.95
C ILE A 193 5.15 15.79 -2.47
N HIS A 194 4.62 14.60 -2.19
CA HIS A 194 5.38 13.50 -1.61
C HIS A 194 5.08 12.19 -2.36
N TYR A 195 6.10 11.58 -2.91
CA TYR A 195 6.09 10.27 -3.61
C TYR A 195 5.00 10.10 -4.69
N GLY A 196 4.62 11.19 -5.38
CA GLY A 196 3.59 11.16 -6.41
C GLY A 196 2.16 10.95 -5.87
N MET A 197 1.97 10.82 -4.56
CA MET A 197 0.65 10.59 -3.96
C MET A 197 -0.33 11.74 -4.22
N TYR A 198 0.17 12.98 -4.22
CA TYR A 198 -0.67 14.13 -4.52
C TYR A 198 -1.16 14.16 -5.97
N MET A 199 -0.44 13.53 -6.92
CA MET A 199 -0.88 13.43 -8.31
C MET A 199 -2.23 12.72 -8.44
N GLU A 200 -2.49 11.70 -7.64
CA GLU A 200 -3.80 11.03 -7.68
C GLU A 200 -4.92 11.97 -7.25
N VAL A 201 -4.72 12.71 -6.15
CA VAL A 201 -5.66 13.72 -5.64
C VAL A 201 -5.92 14.80 -6.69
N TYR A 202 -4.84 15.32 -7.28
CA TYR A 202 -4.89 16.32 -8.34
C TYR A 202 -5.63 15.82 -9.58
N ALA A 203 -5.27 14.63 -10.07
CA ALA A 203 -5.87 14.04 -11.25
C ALA A 203 -7.37 13.78 -11.08
N ARG A 204 -7.79 13.28 -9.90
CA ARG A 204 -9.21 13.05 -9.59
C ARG A 204 -9.98 14.35 -9.51
N ALA A 205 -9.44 15.37 -8.84
CA ALA A 205 -10.09 16.67 -8.72
C ALA A 205 -10.31 17.36 -10.07
N ASN A 206 -9.41 17.13 -11.03
CA ASN A 206 -9.42 17.77 -12.35
C ASN A 206 -9.94 16.87 -13.48
N ASP A 207 -10.49 15.68 -13.18
CA ASP A 207 -11.01 14.71 -14.14
C ASP A 207 -9.96 14.26 -15.20
N ILE A 208 -8.68 14.13 -14.78
CA ILE A 208 -7.56 13.72 -15.63
C ILE A 208 -6.94 12.38 -15.20
N GLN A 209 -7.76 11.49 -14.63
CA GLN A 209 -7.31 10.20 -14.12
C GLN A 209 -6.74 9.31 -15.22
N VAL A 210 -5.81 8.43 -14.82
CA VAL A 210 -5.25 7.37 -15.68
C VAL A 210 -6.27 6.25 -15.81
N VAL A 211 -6.52 5.80 -17.03
CA VAL A 211 -7.37 4.63 -17.34
C VAL A 211 -6.60 3.62 -18.18
N ASP A 212 -6.15 4.01 -19.37
CA ASP A 212 -5.34 3.24 -20.30
C ASP A 212 -4.10 4.02 -20.78
N LYS A 213 -4.10 5.29 -20.48
CA LYS A 213 -3.05 6.26 -20.75
C LYS A 213 -3.16 7.41 -19.75
N LEU A 214 -2.20 8.28 -19.74
CA LEU A 214 -2.28 9.48 -18.93
C LEU A 214 -3.51 10.30 -19.35
N GLY A 215 -4.32 10.71 -18.38
CA GLY A 215 -5.50 11.55 -18.61
C GLY A 215 -5.14 12.95 -19.08
N GLY A 216 -6.16 13.79 -19.28
CA GLY A 216 -5.99 15.17 -19.75
C GLY A 216 -5.93 15.28 -21.28
N LYS A 217 -5.91 16.52 -21.76
CA LYS A 217 -5.91 16.86 -23.19
C LYS A 217 -4.52 17.22 -23.70
N SER A 218 -3.72 17.82 -22.83
CA SER A 218 -2.37 18.29 -23.13
C SER A 218 -1.51 18.36 -21.88
N ALA A 219 -0.24 18.63 -22.04
CA ALA A 219 0.69 18.87 -20.95
C ALA A 219 0.25 20.04 -20.05
N ASP A 220 -0.49 21.00 -20.56
CA ASP A 220 -0.96 22.17 -19.80
C ASP A 220 -1.85 21.76 -18.60
N ASP A 221 -2.55 20.62 -18.71
CA ASP A 221 -3.38 20.10 -17.62
C ASP A 221 -2.56 19.67 -16.38
N TYR A 222 -1.24 19.53 -16.51
CA TYR A 222 -0.30 19.14 -15.45
C TYR A 222 0.59 20.26 -14.93
N VAL A 223 0.55 21.45 -15.56
CA VAL A 223 1.41 22.58 -15.17
C VAL A 223 1.15 23.03 -13.75
N ASP A 224 -0.11 23.18 -13.37
CA ASP A 224 -0.50 23.63 -12.03
C ASP A 224 -0.08 22.63 -10.94
N TYR A 225 -0.01 21.34 -11.25
CA TYR A 225 0.54 20.33 -10.32
C TYR A 225 2.01 20.65 -9.96
N PHE A 226 2.86 20.78 -10.97
CA PHE A 226 4.28 21.06 -10.74
C PHE A 226 4.53 22.44 -10.16
N LYS A 227 3.63 23.40 -10.46
CA LYS A 227 3.71 24.79 -9.98
C LYS A 227 3.59 24.88 -8.46
N ILE A 228 2.87 23.96 -7.80
CA ILE A 228 2.76 23.92 -6.33
C ILE A 228 4.16 23.85 -5.70
N SER A 229 5.00 22.91 -6.16
CA SER A 229 6.35 22.76 -5.62
C SER A 229 7.32 23.80 -6.15
N GLU A 230 7.21 24.23 -7.42
CA GLU A 230 8.05 25.30 -7.97
C GLU A 230 7.89 26.59 -7.18
N ASP A 231 6.66 27.07 -7.04
CA ASP A 231 6.37 28.30 -6.28
C ASP A 231 6.65 28.10 -4.79
N GLY A 232 6.26 26.93 -4.23
CA GLY A 232 6.41 26.65 -2.80
C GLY A 232 7.86 26.62 -2.33
N VAL A 233 8.75 26.00 -3.10
CA VAL A 233 10.19 25.98 -2.79
C VAL A 233 10.80 27.35 -2.99
N LYS A 234 10.44 28.07 -4.07
CA LYS A 234 10.91 29.42 -4.35
C LYS A 234 10.49 30.43 -3.28
N GLU A 235 9.27 30.33 -2.78
CA GLU A 235 8.74 31.18 -1.71
C GLU A 235 9.10 30.69 -0.30
N GLY A 236 9.67 29.49 -0.17
CA GLY A 236 10.19 28.88 1.06
C GLY A 236 9.21 28.07 1.89
N TRP A 237 7.91 28.11 1.59
CA TRP A 237 6.89 27.42 2.39
C TRP A 237 6.76 25.91 2.10
N HIS A 238 7.30 25.41 0.99
CA HIS A 238 7.34 23.98 0.68
C HIS A 238 8.75 23.42 0.88
N ILE A 239 8.84 22.15 1.33
CA ILE A 239 10.11 21.47 1.53
C ILE A 239 10.84 21.24 0.20
N SER A 240 12.16 21.46 0.20
CA SER A 240 13.03 21.15 -0.94
C SER A 240 13.52 19.69 -0.89
N PRO A 241 14.02 19.12 -2.00
CA PRO A 241 14.54 17.76 -1.99
C PRO A 241 15.70 17.54 -1.02
N SER A 242 16.59 18.55 -0.88
CA SER A 242 17.71 18.47 0.08
C SER A 242 17.27 18.42 1.54
N GLN A 243 16.04 18.85 1.84
CA GLN A 243 15.45 18.80 3.17
C GLN A 243 14.64 17.51 3.39
N ALA A 244 14.16 16.89 2.31
CA ALA A 244 13.39 15.65 2.30
C ALA A 244 14.22 14.42 1.96
N ALA A 245 15.54 14.59 1.69
CA ALA A 245 16.43 13.47 1.40
C ALA A 245 16.46 12.53 2.61
N ASP A 246 16.30 11.25 2.38
CA ASP A 246 16.39 10.17 3.35
C ASP A 246 15.12 9.88 4.20
N THR A 247 13.92 10.16 3.68
CA THR A 247 12.66 9.74 4.33
C THR A 247 12.30 8.31 3.91
N ALA A 248 12.99 7.31 4.40
CA ALA A 248 12.69 5.90 4.11
C ALA A 248 11.63 5.31 5.06
N SER A 249 11.35 5.96 6.19
CA SER A 249 10.40 5.51 7.21
C SER A 249 9.62 6.68 7.81
N VAL A 250 8.55 6.38 8.56
CA VAL A 250 7.79 7.41 9.29
C VAL A 250 8.67 8.12 10.33
N GLU A 251 9.56 7.39 10.95
CA GLU A 251 10.48 7.91 11.96
C GLU A 251 11.48 8.94 11.40
N GLU A 252 11.69 8.91 10.08
CA GLU A 252 12.57 9.84 9.36
C GLU A 252 11.81 10.99 8.69
N ASP A 253 10.46 10.97 8.73
CA ASP A 253 9.65 12.05 8.15
C ASP A 253 9.93 13.39 8.84
N PRO A 254 10.21 14.46 8.09
CA PRO A 254 10.52 15.78 8.65
C PRO A 254 9.43 16.35 9.59
N MET A 255 8.22 15.84 9.56
CA MET A 255 7.16 16.25 10.49
C MET A 255 7.40 15.73 11.92
N VAL A 256 8.02 14.56 12.06
CA VAL A 256 8.28 13.91 13.37
C VAL A 256 9.75 13.86 13.73
N TYR A 257 10.63 13.78 12.72
CA TYR A 257 12.08 13.75 12.87
C TYR A 257 12.70 15.11 12.57
N GLY A 258 12.48 16.08 13.27
CA GLY A 258 13.15 17.34 13.03
C GLY A 258 13.65 17.91 14.36
N SER A 259 14.90 18.29 14.42
CA SER A 259 15.48 19.03 15.53
C SER A 259 15.77 20.48 15.17
N ASN A 260 15.51 20.88 13.93
CA ASN A 260 15.88 22.17 13.36
C ASN A 260 14.72 22.69 12.49
N PRO A 261 14.22 23.93 12.70
CA PRO A 261 13.17 24.52 11.86
C PRO A 261 13.44 24.45 10.36
N ASP A 262 14.72 24.46 9.94
CA ASP A 262 15.09 24.36 8.53
C ASP A 262 14.77 23.00 7.90
N ASN A 263 14.63 21.96 8.72
CA ASN A 263 14.35 20.59 8.27
C ASN A 263 13.00 20.08 8.74
N MET A 264 12.19 20.89 9.43
CA MET A 264 10.88 20.46 9.93
C MET A 264 9.74 20.84 8.99
N THR A 265 8.77 19.95 8.93
CA THR A 265 7.50 20.24 8.26
C THR A 265 6.37 20.27 9.29
N TRP A 266 5.33 21.07 9.00
CA TRP A 266 4.14 21.11 9.82
C TRP A 266 3.09 20.07 9.38
N CYS A 267 3.22 19.54 8.15
CA CYS A 267 2.34 18.50 7.60
C CYS A 267 3.08 17.60 6.63
N THR A 268 2.50 16.43 6.40
CA THR A 268 2.88 15.46 5.37
C THR A 268 1.64 14.72 4.89
N ILE A 269 1.71 14.04 3.73
CA ILE A 269 0.61 13.20 3.22
C ILE A 269 1.00 11.73 3.24
N ASN A 270 0.04 10.87 3.59
CA ASN A 270 0.23 9.42 3.59
C ASN A 270 -1.14 8.70 3.60
N GLY A 271 -1.13 7.37 3.70
CA GLY A 271 -2.34 6.58 3.96
C GLY A 271 -2.80 6.72 5.42
N SER A 272 -4.11 6.83 5.63
CA SER A 272 -4.70 7.13 6.95
C SER A 272 -4.38 6.10 8.04
N ALA A 273 -4.12 4.85 7.68
CA ALA A 273 -3.69 3.80 8.60
C ALA A 273 -2.31 4.06 9.26
N MET A 274 -1.59 5.11 8.83
CA MET A 274 -0.27 5.46 9.39
C MET A 274 -0.35 6.42 10.59
N LEU A 275 -1.55 6.87 11.01
CA LEU A 275 -1.70 7.84 12.11
C LEU A 275 -1.01 7.37 13.39
N THR A 276 -1.24 6.13 13.81
CA THR A 276 -0.59 5.54 14.99
C THR A 276 0.93 5.54 14.89
N ALA A 277 1.48 5.26 13.70
CA ALA A 277 2.93 5.29 13.49
C ALA A 277 3.50 6.70 13.61
N TYR A 278 2.84 7.70 13.00
CA TYR A 278 3.24 9.10 13.13
C TYR A 278 3.15 9.62 14.56
N GLN A 279 2.06 9.30 15.29
CA GLN A 279 1.92 9.69 16.68
C GLN A 279 2.99 9.05 17.59
N THR A 280 3.31 7.77 17.31
CA THR A 280 4.36 7.05 18.08
C THR A 280 5.76 7.63 17.82
N ALA A 281 6.04 8.05 16.58
CA ALA A 281 7.33 8.63 16.20
C ALA A 281 7.46 10.11 16.62
N ALA A 282 6.35 10.79 16.87
CA ALA A 282 6.35 12.20 17.24
C ALA A 282 7.04 12.43 18.60
N PRO A 283 7.72 13.58 18.79
CA PRO A 283 8.28 13.97 20.06
C PRO A 283 7.23 14.00 21.19
N GLU A 284 7.65 13.70 22.43
CA GLU A 284 6.75 13.74 23.59
C GLU A 284 6.03 15.11 23.70
N GLY A 285 4.73 15.07 23.87
CA GLY A 285 3.88 16.27 23.95
C GLY A 285 3.42 16.82 22.59
N THR A 286 3.77 16.17 21.49
CA THR A 286 3.29 16.51 20.14
C THR A 286 2.04 15.70 19.81
N ASP A 287 0.97 16.38 19.46
CA ASP A 287 -0.28 15.82 18.97
C ASP A 287 -0.30 15.87 17.43
N ILE A 288 -0.36 14.71 16.79
CA ILE A 288 -0.47 14.56 15.33
C ILE A 288 -1.93 14.28 14.99
N ALA A 289 -2.53 15.16 14.21
CA ALA A 289 -3.90 15.00 13.76
C ALA A 289 -3.99 14.66 12.26
N ILE A 290 -5.17 14.19 11.85
CA ILE A 290 -5.49 13.75 10.49
C ILE A 290 -6.56 14.65 9.87
N THR A 291 -6.44 14.93 8.58
CA THR A 291 -7.45 15.64 7.78
C THR A 291 -7.37 15.23 6.32
N THR A 292 -8.32 15.68 5.50
CA THR A 292 -8.30 15.44 4.04
C THR A 292 -7.13 16.15 3.37
N ILE A 293 -6.62 15.58 2.28
CA ILE A 293 -5.62 16.25 1.45
C ILE A 293 -6.26 17.47 0.77
N PRO A 294 -5.60 18.66 0.81
CA PRO A 294 -6.11 19.85 0.15
C PRO A 294 -6.35 19.62 -1.34
N SER A 295 -7.47 20.09 -1.87
CA SER A 295 -7.87 19.81 -3.25
C SER A 295 -8.76 20.91 -3.81
N THR A 296 -8.78 21.04 -5.14
CA THR A 296 -9.71 21.94 -5.85
C THR A 296 -11.14 21.40 -5.85
N ASP A 297 -11.33 20.09 -5.71
CA ASP A 297 -12.63 19.41 -5.56
C ASP A 297 -12.49 18.19 -4.62
N PRO A 298 -12.62 18.40 -3.29
CA PRO A 298 -12.46 17.33 -2.31
C PRO A 298 -13.42 16.15 -2.52
N LYS A 299 -14.64 16.41 -2.98
CA LYS A 299 -15.63 15.35 -3.22
C LYS A 299 -15.21 14.39 -4.33
N LYS A 300 -14.52 14.91 -5.36
CA LYS A 300 -13.97 14.09 -6.43
C LYS A 300 -12.68 13.39 -6.01
N SER A 301 -11.82 14.09 -5.30
CA SER A 301 -10.48 13.58 -4.96
C SER A 301 -10.48 12.56 -3.84
N ASN A 302 -11.37 12.70 -2.83
CA ASN A 302 -11.46 11.74 -1.75
C ASN A 302 -12.11 10.43 -2.20
N TYR A 303 -11.61 9.32 -1.68
CA TYR A 303 -12.24 8.00 -1.82
C TYR A 303 -11.72 7.03 -0.75
N VAL A 304 -12.52 6.02 -0.44
CA VAL A 304 -12.11 4.90 0.40
C VAL A 304 -11.42 3.88 -0.48
N LYS A 305 -10.24 3.44 -0.09
CA LYS A 305 -9.46 2.44 -0.82
C LYS A 305 -9.09 1.25 0.06
N PRO A 306 -8.78 0.08 -0.54
CA PRO A 306 -8.12 -0.96 0.22
C PRO A 306 -6.77 -0.47 0.71
N SER A 307 -6.45 -0.78 1.95
CA SER A 307 -5.11 -0.52 2.47
C SER A 307 -4.07 -1.38 1.76
N MET A 308 -4.43 -2.63 1.52
CA MET A 308 -3.74 -3.66 0.75
C MET A 308 -4.67 -4.87 0.59
N TYR A 309 -4.23 -5.86 -0.19
CA TYR A 309 -4.96 -7.11 -0.34
C TYR A 309 -4.16 -8.30 0.17
N TYR A 310 -4.87 -9.36 0.52
CA TYR A 310 -4.35 -10.71 0.56
C TYR A 310 -4.75 -11.42 -0.73
N CYS A 311 -3.76 -12.00 -1.43
CA CYS A 311 -3.96 -12.75 -2.67
C CYS A 311 -3.32 -14.13 -2.56
N VAL A 312 -3.84 -15.09 -3.33
CA VAL A 312 -3.21 -16.41 -3.52
C VAL A 312 -2.51 -16.42 -4.87
N SER A 313 -1.29 -16.94 -4.90
CA SER A 313 -0.53 -17.11 -6.13
C SER A 313 -1.10 -18.22 -7.02
N ALA A 314 -1.16 -17.99 -8.33
CA ALA A 314 -1.48 -19.05 -9.29
C ALA A 314 -0.43 -20.17 -9.34
N ASP A 315 0.78 -19.94 -8.83
CA ASP A 315 1.85 -20.94 -8.73
C ASP A 315 1.66 -21.90 -7.54
N SER A 316 0.78 -21.58 -6.57
CA SER A 316 0.55 -22.40 -5.38
C SER A 316 0.11 -23.81 -5.74
N LYS A 317 0.66 -24.78 -5.05
CA LYS A 317 0.26 -26.20 -5.17
C LYS A 317 -0.75 -26.62 -4.12
N ASN A 318 -1.04 -25.74 -3.16
CA ASN A 318 -1.94 -25.96 -2.03
C ASN A 318 -2.99 -24.85 -1.96
N THR A 319 -3.66 -24.56 -3.08
CA THR A 319 -4.60 -23.43 -3.22
C THR A 319 -5.73 -23.48 -2.21
N ASP A 320 -6.34 -24.65 -1.97
CA ASP A 320 -7.43 -24.81 -1.02
C ASP A 320 -6.99 -24.40 0.40
N GLU A 321 -5.80 -24.81 0.82
CA GLU A 321 -5.28 -24.44 2.14
C GLU A 321 -4.84 -22.99 2.21
N ALA A 322 -4.26 -22.44 1.14
CA ALA A 322 -3.91 -21.02 1.06
C ALA A 322 -5.16 -20.12 1.18
N VAL A 323 -6.27 -20.51 0.55
CA VAL A 323 -7.55 -19.78 0.67
C VAL A 323 -8.12 -19.87 2.09
N LYS A 324 -7.98 -20.98 2.81
CA LYS A 324 -8.36 -21.07 4.23
C LYS A 324 -7.55 -20.11 5.10
N VAL A 325 -6.25 -19.96 4.82
CA VAL A 325 -5.43 -18.94 5.50
C VAL A 325 -5.97 -17.53 5.21
N LEU A 326 -6.33 -17.23 3.96
CA LEU A 326 -6.98 -15.95 3.63
C LEU A 326 -8.26 -15.76 4.43
N ASN A 327 -9.11 -16.78 4.48
CA ASN A 327 -10.35 -16.73 5.25
C ASN A 327 -10.08 -16.48 6.74
N TYR A 328 -9.03 -17.09 7.29
CA TYR A 328 -8.62 -16.85 8.68
C TYR A 328 -8.18 -15.40 8.90
N PHE A 329 -7.34 -14.86 8.01
CA PHE A 329 -6.92 -13.45 8.07
C PHE A 329 -8.06 -12.45 7.85
N THR A 330 -9.17 -12.88 7.26
CA THR A 330 -10.32 -12.00 6.98
C THR A 330 -11.38 -12.06 8.10
N ASN A 331 -11.62 -13.25 8.67
CA ASN A 331 -12.81 -13.51 9.49
C ASN A 331 -12.53 -13.97 10.91
N SER A 332 -11.27 -14.29 11.28
CA SER A 332 -10.97 -14.78 12.61
C SER A 332 -10.86 -13.65 13.63
N SER A 333 -11.74 -13.65 14.63
CA SER A 333 -11.64 -12.74 15.78
C SER A 333 -10.31 -12.91 16.53
N GLU A 334 -9.78 -14.13 16.63
CA GLU A 334 -8.49 -14.38 17.28
C GLU A 334 -7.32 -13.79 16.49
N ALA A 335 -7.37 -13.87 15.14
CA ALA A 335 -6.38 -13.21 14.29
C ALA A 335 -6.42 -11.69 14.48
N TYR A 336 -7.60 -11.09 14.53
CA TYR A 336 -7.73 -9.64 14.63
C TYR A 336 -7.48 -9.08 16.04
N LYS A 337 -7.60 -9.87 17.11
CA LYS A 337 -7.08 -9.48 18.42
C LYS A 337 -5.56 -9.29 18.44
N ILE A 338 -4.86 -9.91 17.49
CA ILE A 338 -3.42 -9.77 17.28
C ILE A 338 -3.12 -8.66 16.27
N LEU A 339 -3.77 -8.70 15.09
CA LEU A 339 -3.55 -7.74 14.01
C LEU A 339 -4.01 -6.34 14.40
N LEU A 340 -5.15 -6.25 15.09
CA LEU A 340 -5.84 -4.98 15.36
C LEU A 340 -6.07 -4.20 14.04
N ALA A 341 -5.86 -2.88 14.05
CA ALA A 341 -6.01 -2.03 12.86
C ALA A 341 -4.69 -1.80 12.10
N GLU A 342 -3.66 -2.65 12.30
CA GLU A 342 -2.32 -2.45 11.73
C GLU A 342 -2.33 -2.40 10.18
N ARG A 343 -3.30 -3.06 9.53
CA ARG A 343 -3.51 -3.01 8.06
C ARG A 343 -4.72 -2.16 7.67
N GLY A 344 -5.05 -1.16 8.45
CA GLY A 344 -6.26 -0.34 8.29
C GLY A 344 -7.47 -0.93 9.00
N ILE A 345 -8.60 -0.25 8.90
CA ILE A 345 -9.83 -0.69 9.53
C ILE A 345 -10.35 -1.94 8.81
N PRO A 346 -10.58 -3.06 9.50
CA PRO A 346 -11.01 -4.31 8.89
C PRO A 346 -12.23 -4.11 7.98
N VAL A 347 -12.22 -4.73 6.80
CA VAL A 347 -13.35 -4.67 5.86
C VAL A 347 -14.54 -5.51 6.31
N SER A 348 -14.33 -6.50 7.18
CA SER A 348 -15.39 -7.25 7.83
C SER A 348 -16.02 -6.38 8.92
N THR A 349 -17.29 -6.01 8.75
CA THR A 349 -18.03 -5.17 9.70
C THR A 349 -18.08 -5.79 11.09
N LYS A 350 -18.29 -7.11 11.15
CA LYS A 350 -18.25 -7.86 12.41
C LYS A 350 -16.91 -7.71 13.12
N ILE A 351 -15.82 -7.91 12.42
CA ILE A 351 -14.46 -7.81 13.00
C ILE A 351 -14.16 -6.37 13.40
N ALA A 352 -14.54 -5.39 12.57
CA ALA A 352 -14.34 -3.97 12.90
C ALA A 352 -15.03 -3.59 14.21
N GLU A 353 -16.29 -4.05 14.43
CA GLU A 353 -17.02 -3.83 15.69
C GLU A 353 -16.33 -4.52 16.87
N GLU A 354 -15.87 -5.76 16.71
CA GLU A 354 -15.22 -6.54 17.78
C GLU A 354 -13.90 -5.93 18.24
N ILE A 355 -13.08 -5.38 17.33
CA ILE A 355 -11.77 -4.82 17.69
C ILE A 355 -11.81 -3.36 18.08
N MET A 356 -12.88 -2.61 17.81
CA MET A 356 -12.97 -1.18 18.11
C MET A 356 -12.59 -0.84 19.56
N PRO A 357 -13.03 -1.57 20.59
CA PRO A 357 -12.61 -1.30 21.97
C PRO A 357 -11.17 -1.74 22.32
N LEU A 358 -10.48 -2.41 21.39
CA LEU A 358 -9.13 -2.96 21.60
C LEU A 358 -8.04 -2.14 20.89
N ILE A 359 -8.41 -1.34 19.91
CA ILE A 359 -7.47 -0.52 19.13
C ILE A 359 -7.13 0.78 19.85
N SER A 360 -6.01 1.40 19.45
CA SER A 360 -5.54 2.66 20.02
C SER A 360 -6.53 3.81 19.76
N GLN A 361 -6.35 4.92 20.45
CA GLN A 361 -7.14 6.12 20.21
C GLN A 361 -6.93 6.62 18.79
N GLU A 362 -5.70 6.60 18.30
CA GLU A 362 -5.35 7.03 16.92
C GLU A 362 -6.02 6.14 15.87
N ASP A 363 -6.09 4.83 16.11
CA ASP A 363 -6.80 3.91 15.20
C ASP A 363 -8.32 4.16 15.24
N GLN A 364 -8.89 4.54 16.40
CA GLN A 364 -10.29 4.96 16.50
C GLN A 364 -10.53 6.30 15.77
N GLU A 365 -9.62 7.25 15.86
CA GLU A 365 -9.64 8.51 15.11
C GLU A 365 -9.55 8.26 13.61
N ASN A 366 -8.68 7.36 13.16
CA ASN A 366 -8.62 6.93 11.76
C ASN A 366 -9.95 6.29 11.31
N ALA A 367 -10.57 5.45 12.14
CA ALA A 367 -11.88 4.87 11.83
C ALA A 367 -12.96 5.96 11.68
N ALA A 368 -13.02 6.91 12.59
CA ALA A 368 -13.92 8.05 12.53
C ALA A 368 -13.65 8.91 11.29
N PHE A 369 -12.38 9.20 10.99
CA PHE A 369 -11.99 9.92 9.77
C PHE A 369 -12.51 9.25 8.50
N ILE A 370 -12.35 7.93 8.35
CA ILE A 370 -12.85 7.20 7.18
C ILE A 370 -14.38 7.25 7.10
N THR A 371 -15.09 7.02 8.22
CA THR A 371 -16.54 6.88 8.22
C THR A 371 -17.29 8.21 8.21
N GLU A 372 -16.79 9.22 8.90
CA GLU A 372 -17.48 10.48 9.14
C GLU A 372 -16.99 11.61 8.21
N VAL A 373 -15.72 11.57 7.78
CA VAL A 373 -15.13 12.62 6.95
C VAL A 373 -15.00 12.18 5.49
N ILE A 374 -14.34 11.06 5.22
CA ILE A 374 -14.07 10.59 3.86
C ILE A 374 -15.33 10.06 3.19
N THR A 375 -16.00 9.08 3.78
CA THR A 375 -17.13 8.37 3.15
C THR A 375 -18.25 9.32 2.68
N PRO A 376 -18.71 10.31 3.46
CA PRO A 376 -19.75 11.24 2.99
C PRO A 376 -19.28 12.19 1.89
N ASN A 377 -17.97 12.39 1.75
CA ASN A 377 -17.34 13.34 0.82
C ASN A 377 -16.41 12.63 -0.17
N SER A 378 -16.76 11.43 -0.60
CA SER A 378 -15.95 10.63 -1.49
C SER A 378 -16.62 10.36 -2.83
N SER A 379 -15.83 10.00 -3.80
CA SER A 379 -16.23 9.44 -5.09
C SER A 379 -15.93 7.94 -5.15
N ALA A 380 -16.37 7.28 -6.21
CA ALA A 380 -16.15 5.84 -6.41
C ALA A 380 -14.65 5.51 -6.46
N LEU A 381 -14.31 4.27 -6.10
CA LEU A 381 -12.98 3.71 -6.28
C LEU A 381 -12.54 3.88 -7.75
N PRO A 382 -11.31 4.39 -8.02
CA PRO A 382 -10.82 4.51 -9.39
C PRO A 382 -10.66 3.13 -10.04
N PRO A 383 -10.65 3.08 -11.37
CA PRO A 383 -10.20 1.87 -12.07
C PRO A 383 -8.82 1.47 -11.59
N LEU A 384 -8.53 0.17 -11.63
CA LEU A 384 -7.21 -0.33 -11.31
C LEU A 384 -6.16 0.27 -12.26
N ALA A 385 -4.98 0.52 -11.73
CA ALA A 385 -3.89 1.11 -12.47
C ALA A 385 -3.46 0.19 -13.62
N PRO A 386 -3.33 0.70 -14.86
CA PRO A 386 -2.86 -0.08 -16.01
C PRO A 386 -1.38 -0.43 -15.85
N GLU A 387 -0.91 -1.41 -16.63
CA GLU A 387 0.52 -1.73 -16.72
C GLU A 387 1.33 -0.49 -17.17
N GLY A 388 2.54 -0.30 -16.63
CA GLY A 388 3.35 0.91 -16.81
C GLY A 388 3.15 1.99 -15.76
N THR A 389 2.13 1.88 -14.89
CA THR A 389 1.86 2.91 -13.87
C THR A 389 3.04 3.12 -12.92
N SER A 390 3.72 2.07 -12.47
CA SER A 390 4.91 2.20 -11.61
C SER A 390 6.05 2.95 -12.30
N GLU A 391 6.28 2.70 -13.58
CA GLU A 391 7.30 3.42 -14.36
C GLU A 391 6.93 4.89 -14.55
N ALA A 392 5.64 5.19 -14.80
CA ALA A 392 5.15 6.56 -14.91
C ALA A 392 5.24 7.31 -13.57
N GLN A 393 5.01 6.63 -12.43
CA GLN A 393 5.21 7.20 -11.09
C GLN A 393 6.69 7.47 -10.79
N ASP A 394 7.61 6.59 -11.21
CA ASP A 394 9.04 6.83 -11.08
C ASP A 394 9.51 8.04 -11.90
N LEU A 395 8.97 8.19 -13.11
CA LEU A 395 9.20 9.38 -13.94
C LEU A 395 8.67 10.64 -13.23
N LEU A 396 7.44 10.60 -12.70
CA LEU A 396 6.84 11.71 -11.99
C LEU A 396 7.74 12.18 -10.83
N ARG A 397 8.18 11.25 -9.97
CA ARG A 397 9.06 11.57 -8.84
C ARG A 397 10.35 12.26 -9.28
N LYS A 398 11.00 11.78 -10.35
CA LYS A 398 12.20 12.41 -10.91
C LYS A 398 11.94 13.82 -11.42
N LEU A 399 10.78 14.06 -12.01
CA LEU A 399 10.41 15.38 -12.51
C LEU A 399 10.05 16.35 -11.36
N GLU A 400 9.37 15.86 -10.32
CA GLU A 400 9.14 16.61 -9.08
C GLU A 400 10.47 17.08 -8.46
N GLU A 401 11.47 16.20 -8.38
CA GLU A 401 12.79 16.56 -7.88
C GLU A 401 13.47 17.63 -8.76
N LYS A 402 13.46 17.47 -10.08
CA LYS A 402 14.03 18.45 -11.01
C LYS A 402 13.40 19.84 -10.85
N VAL A 403 12.06 19.89 -10.66
CA VAL A 403 11.34 21.14 -10.41
C VAL A 403 11.75 21.75 -9.06
N LYS A 404 11.77 20.95 -7.99
CA LYS A 404 12.13 21.42 -6.66
C LYS A 404 13.62 21.87 -6.58
N TYR A 405 14.52 21.30 -7.39
CA TYR A 405 15.91 21.80 -7.52
C TYR A 405 16.05 23.00 -8.46
N GLY A 406 14.97 23.40 -9.16
CA GLY A 406 15.00 24.48 -10.14
C GLY A 406 15.71 24.13 -11.45
N GLU A 407 15.91 22.85 -11.72
CA GLU A 407 16.48 22.34 -12.98
C GLU A 407 15.44 22.44 -14.11
N TYR A 408 14.16 22.23 -13.78
CA TYR A 408 13.02 22.33 -14.69
C TYR A 408 12.01 23.37 -14.19
N THR A 409 11.38 24.06 -15.14
CA THR A 409 10.14 24.79 -14.85
C THR A 409 8.96 23.83 -14.81
N SER A 410 7.85 24.28 -14.20
CA SER A 410 6.59 23.52 -14.18
C SER A 410 6.13 23.14 -15.60
N GLN A 411 6.29 24.04 -16.57
CA GLN A 411 5.95 23.78 -17.97
C GLN A 411 6.79 22.67 -18.59
N GLN A 412 8.11 22.70 -18.39
CA GLN A 412 9.03 21.67 -18.89
C GLN A 412 8.75 20.30 -18.28
N ALA A 413 8.48 20.27 -16.98
CA ALA A 413 8.15 19.03 -16.29
C ALA A 413 6.82 18.45 -16.77
N ALA A 414 5.79 19.28 -16.94
CA ALA A 414 4.48 18.88 -17.45
C ALA A 414 4.59 18.32 -18.88
N GLU A 415 5.36 18.96 -19.77
CA GLU A 415 5.58 18.52 -21.14
C GLU A 415 6.30 17.16 -21.18
N GLU A 416 7.39 16.99 -20.41
CA GLU A 416 8.11 15.73 -20.33
C GLU A 416 7.25 14.62 -19.71
N TYR A 417 6.52 14.92 -18.62
CA TYR A 417 5.64 13.94 -17.98
C TYR A 417 4.54 13.48 -18.94
N PHE A 418 3.80 14.40 -19.55
CA PHE A 418 2.70 14.05 -20.46
C PHE A 418 3.16 13.19 -21.62
N ASN A 419 4.28 13.54 -22.27
CA ASN A 419 4.78 12.81 -23.41
C ASN A 419 5.35 11.44 -23.01
N SER A 420 6.27 11.41 -22.05
CA SER A 420 7.00 10.19 -21.68
C SER A 420 6.13 9.20 -20.93
N ALA A 421 5.20 9.64 -20.07
CA ALA A 421 4.25 8.73 -19.42
C ALA A 421 3.30 8.09 -20.45
N ASN A 422 2.82 8.84 -21.44
CA ASN A 422 2.01 8.26 -22.53
C ASN A 422 2.80 7.26 -23.40
N GLU A 423 4.11 7.48 -23.63
CA GLU A 423 4.98 6.50 -24.28
C GLU A 423 5.14 5.23 -23.44
N ILE A 424 5.31 5.36 -22.12
CA ILE A 424 5.36 4.23 -21.19
C ILE A 424 4.07 3.41 -21.31
N TYR A 425 2.89 4.02 -21.15
CA TYR A 425 1.62 3.31 -21.26
C TYR A 425 1.42 2.65 -22.63
N ALA A 426 1.78 3.32 -23.73
CA ALA A 426 1.70 2.77 -25.08
C ALA A 426 2.64 1.56 -25.28
N GLY A 427 3.75 1.50 -24.56
CA GLY A 427 4.69 0.37 -24.60
C GLY A 427 4.16 -0.91 -23.94
N HIS A 428 3.10 -0.81 -23.13
CA HIS A 428 2.46 -1.92 -22.42
C HIS A 428 1.08 -2.33 -22.99
N GLN A 429 0.61 -1.65 -24.07
CA GLN A 429 -0.60 -2.01 -24.80
C GLN A 429 -0.27 -3.01 -25.92
#